data_b93ce1ee331498c16c881da341a9584e
#
_entry.id   b93ce1ee331498c16c881da341a9584e
#
_cell.length_a   1.000
_cell.length_b   1.000
_cell.length_c   1.000
_cell.angle_alpha   90.00
_cell.angle_beta   90.00
_cell.angle_gamma   90.00
#
_symmetry.space_group_name_H-M   'P 1'
#
loop_
_entity.id
_entity.type
_entity.pdbx_description
1 polymer ?
#
loop_
_entity_poly.entity_id
_entity_poly.type
_entity_poly.pdbx_seq_one_letter_code
_entity_poly.pdbx_strand_id
1 'polypeptide(L)'
;MKVKVKNVIRTPRRINGYSIYKIIIDKDIDTVVDDKLVKTNGFSITRYTIMKYNININNLINRIIDIDVILHKAGDNYVNMHGDANKFTHDCIEVRINKVI
;
A
#
# COMPACT_ATOMS: atom_id res chain seq x y z
N MET A 1 -5.16 2.57 -12.26
CA MET A 1 -4.13 1.89 -13.11
C MET A 1 -4.20 0.40 -12.86
N LYS A 2 -4.19 -0.39 -13.92
CA LYS A 2 -4.19 -1.86 -13.83
C LYS A 2 -2.76 -2.39 -13.87
N VAL A 3 -2.40 -3.25 -12.92
CA VAL A 3 -1.09 -3.87 -12.83
C VAL A 3 -1.24 -5.35 -12.51
N LYS A 4 -0.25 -6.15 -12.89
CA LYS A 4 -0.21 -7.56 -12.56
C LYS A 4 0.65 -7.79 -11.32
N VAL A 5 0.14 -8.56 -10.38
CA VAL A 5 0.88 -8.96 -9.19
C VAL A 5 1.85 -10.08 -9.54
N LYS A 6 3.14 -9.83 -9.30
CA LYS A 6 4.23 -10.79 -9.56
C LYS A 6 4.54 -11.63 -8.34
N ASN A 7 4.47 -11.03 -7.16
CA ASN A 7 4.77 -11.72 -5.91
C ASN A 7 4.12 -11.01 -4.72
N VAL A 8 3.97 -11.74 -3.63
CA VAL A 8 3.50 -11.22 -2.35
C VAL A 8 4.44 -11.75 -1.27
N ILE A 9 5.06 -10.85 -0.53
CA ILE A 9 6.06 -11.18 0.48
C ILE A 9 5.57 -10.69 1.84
N ARG A 10 5.47 -11.60 2.81
CA ARG A 10 5.24 -11.23 4.20
C ARG A 10 6.56 -10.73 4.79
N THR A 11 6.59 -9.48 5.22
CA THR A 11 7.79 -8.90 5.84
C THR A 11 7.84 -9.25 7.33
N PRO A 12 9.03 -9.19 7.98
CA PRO A 12 9.14 -9.41 9.43
C PRO A 12 8.63 -8.23 10.25
N ARG A 13 8.31 -7.10 9.62
CA ARG A 13 7.86 -5.89 10.30
C ARG A 13 6.36 -5.95 10.60
N ARG A 14 5.96 -5.17 11.63
CA ARG A 14 4.56 -4.98 12.00
C ARG A 14 4.30 -3.50 12.28
N ILE A 15 3.07 -3.05 11.98
CA ILE A 15 2.58 -1.73 12.36
C ILE A 15 1.35 -1.93 13.24
N ASN A 16 1.39 -1.40 14.46
CA ASN A 16 0.30 -1.54 15.45
C ASN A 16 -0.15 -3.01 15.63
N GLY A 17 0.81 -3.95 15.61
CA GLY A 17 0.54 -5.37 15.74
C GLY A 17 0.12 -6.07 14.46
N TYR A 18 -0.16 -5.35 13.38
CA TYR A 18 -0.55 -5.91 12.09
C TYR A 18 0.66 -6.23 11.22
N SER A 19 0.65 -7.40 10.58
CA SER A 19 1.68 -7.79 9.62
C SER A 19 1.70 -6.85 8.42
N ILE A 20 2.88 -6.65 7.83
CA ILE A 20 3.08 -5.88 6.62
C ILE A 20 3.44 -6.84 5.50
N TYR A 21 2.73 -6.71 4.37
CA TYR A 21 3.02 -7.46 3.14
C TYR A 21 3.58 -6.51 2.09
N LYS A 22 4.54 -6.98 1.32
CA LYS A 22 5.05 -6.28 0.14
C LYS A 22 4.46 -6.92 -1.10
N ILE A 23 3.78 -6.12 -1.90
CA ILE A 23 3.18 -6.53 -3.18
C ILE A 23 4.13 -6.11 -4.28
N ILE A 24 4.63 -7.07 -5.05
CA ILE A 24 5.49 -6.82 -6.21
C ILE A 24 4.63 -6.85 -7.46
N ILE A 25 4.75 -5.84 -8.29
CA ILE A 25 3.95 -5.65 -9.50
C ILE A 25 4.83 -5.56 -10.75
N ASP A 26 4.21 -5.62 -11.91
CA ASP A 26 4.89 -5.63 -13.21
C ASP A 26 5.21 -4.23 -13.77
N LYS A 27 4.95 -3.18 -13.01
CA LYS A 27 5.21 -1.78 -13.39
C LYS A 27 5.88 -1.04 -12.26
N ASP A 28 6.64 0.00 -12.61
CA ASP A 28 7.17 0.92 -11.61
C ASP A 28 6.13 1.98 -11.27
N ILE A 29 6.02 2.29 -9.99
CA ILE A 29 5.16 3.34 -9.45
C ILE A 29 5.98 4.26 -8.54
N ASP A 30 5.45 5.46 -8.32
CA ASP A 30 6.08 6.40 -7.39
C ASP A 30 5.86 5.95 -5.95
N THR A 31 6.95 5.89 -5.19
CA THR A 31 6.94 5.60 -3.75
C THR A 31 7.88 6.56 -3.04
N VAL A 32 7.78 6.65 -1.72
CA VAL A 32 8.68 7.48 -0.91
C VAL A 32 9.57 6.57 -0.08
N VAL A 33 10.89 6.74 -0.24
CA VAL A 33 11.91 6.03 0.54
C VAL A 33 12.89 7.08 1.07
N ASP A 34 13.11 7.12 2.39
CA ASP A 34 13.98 8.08 3.05
C ASP A 34 13.66 9.54 2.65
N ASP A 35 12.38 9.92 2.69
CA ASP A 35 11.85 11.24 2.34
C ASP A 35 12.07 11.65 0.87
N LYS A 36 12.44 10.72 0.01
CA LYS A 36 12.65 10.95 -1.43
C LYS A 36 11.64 10.18 -2.25
N LEU A 37 11.14 10.84 -3.30
CA LEU A 37 10.28 10.20 -4.29
C LEU A 37 11.15 9.34 -5.22
N VAL A 38 10.86 8.05 -5.27
CA VAL A 38 11.56 7.07 -6.11
C VAL A 38 10.55 6.19 -6.84
N LYS A 39 10.97 5.61 -7.97
CA LYS A 39 10.17 4.62 -8.67
C LYS A 39 10.55 3.22 -8.24
N THR A 40 9.56 2.42 -7.85
CA THR A 40 9.73 1.03 -7.44
C THR A 40 8.63 0.17 -8.05
N ASN A 41 8.89 -1.13 -8.16
CA ASN A 41 7.93 -2.10 -8.66
C ASN A 41 7.15 -2.80 -7.53
N GLY A 42 7.00 -2.15 -6.39
CA GLY A 42 6.30 -2.73 -5.27
C GLY A 42 5.79 -1.70 -4.28
N PHE A 43 4.87 -2.12 -3.45
CA PHE A 43 4.31 -1.30 -2.38
C PHE A 43 3.96 -2.16 -1.18
N SER A 44 3.87 -1.52 -0.01
CA SER A 44 3.53 -2.19 1.23
C SER A 44 2.05 -2.02 1.56
N ILE A 45 1.46 -3.06 2.11
CA ILE A 45 0.08 -3.06 2.59
C ILE A 45 0.02 -3.79 3.93
N THR A 46 -0.75 -3.27 4.88
CA THR A 46 -0.93 -3.89 6.18
C THR A 46 -2.03 -4.95 6.16
N ARG A 47 -1.96 -5.94 7.06
CA ARG A 47 -3.04 -6.90 7.25
C ARG A 47 -4.35 -6.22 7.63
N TYR A 48 -4.30 -5.09 8.34
CA TYR A 48 -5.48 -4.29 8.64
C TYR A 48 -6.22 -3.87 7.36
N THR A 49 -5.49 -3.31 6.38
CA THR A 49 -6.06 -2.89 5.10
C THR A 49 -6.59 -4.08 4.29
N ILE A 50 -5.85 -5.20 4.28
CA ILE A 50 -6.27 -6.43 3.63
C ILE A 50 -7.63 -6.90 4.16
N MET A 51 -7.79 -6.91 5.48
CA MET A 51 -9.04 -7.31 6.13
C MET A 51 -10.17 -6.32 5.88
N LYS A 52 -9.87 -5.02 5.99
CA LYS A 52 -10.85 -3.94 5.80
C LYS A 52 -11.48 -3.97 4.40
N TYR A 53 -10.69 -4.22 3.37
CA TYR A 53 -11.15 -4.24 1.97
C TYR A 53 -11.43 -5.66 1.46
N ASN A 54 -11.40 -6.67 2.34
CA ASN A 54 -11.71 -8.06 2.03
C ASN A 54 -10.87 -8.60 0.84
N ILE A 55 -9.58 -8.32 0.86
CA ILE A 55 -8.63 -8.76 -0.16
C ILE A 55 -8.15 -10.17 0.19
N ASN A 56 -8.22 -11.11 -0.74
CA ASN A 56 -7.65 -12.44 -0.57
C ASN A 56 -6.16 -12.43 -0.94
N ILE A 57 -5.30 -12.17 0.05
CA ILE A 57 -3.86 -12.06 -0.16
C ILE A 57 -3.21 -13.33 -0.72
N ASN A 58 -3.79 -14.50 -0.43
CA ASN A 58 -3.24 -15.79 -0.85
C ASN A 58 -3.45 -16.04 -2.35
N ASN A 59 -4.38 -15.35 -2.98
CA ASN A 59 -4.73 -15.52 -4.39
C ASN A 59 -4.37 -14.31 -5.26
N LEU A 60 -3.52 -13.40 -4.79
CA LEU A 60 -3.15 -12.21 -5.54
C LEU A 60 -2.12 -12.48 -6.63
N ILE A 61 -1.22 -13.44 -6.44
CA ILE A 61 -0.13 -13.71 -7.40
C ILE A 61 -0.71 -14.06 -8.76
N ASN A 62 -0.19 -13.43 -9.81
CA ASN A 62 -0.63 -13.51 -11.21
C ASN A 62 -2.00 -12.89 -11.50
N ARG A 63 -2.62 -12.23 -10.52
CA ARG A 63 -3.88 -11.51 -10.74
C ARG A 63 -3.61 -10.08 -11.21
N ILE A 64 -4.56 -9.53 -11.94
CA ILE A 64 -4.59 -8.12 -12.29
C ILE A 64 -5.33 -7.38 -11.16
N ILE A 65 -4.74 -6.29 -10.69
CA ILE A 65 -5.38 -5.41 -9.71
C ILE A 65 -5.48 -4.00 -10.27
N ASP A 66 -6.53 -3.31 -9.90
CA ASP A 66 -6.69 -1.88 -10.18
C ASP A 66 -6.26 -1.09 -8.95
N ILE A 67 -5.27 -0.22 -9.11
CA ILE A 67 -4.70 0.55 -8.01
C ILE A 67 -4.76 2.05 -8.30
N ASP A 68 -4.83 2.84 -7.23
CA ASP A 68 -4.54 4.27 -7.23
C ASP A 68 -3.27 4.53 -6.46
N VAL A 69 -2.41 5.37 -7.00
CA VAL A 69 -1.19 5.85 -6.34
C VAL A 69 -1.45 7.29 -5.91
N ILE A 70 -1.54 7.52 -4.61
CA ILE A 70 -2.00 8.79 -4.03
C ILE A 70 -0.86 9.42 -3.26
N LEU A 71 -0.48 10.64 -3.64
CA LEU A 71 0.50 11.43 -2.88
C LEU A 71 -0.22 12.22 -1.78
N HIS A 72 0.20 11.99 -0.54
CA HIS A 72 -0.21 12.80 0.61
C HIS A 72 0.91 13.74 0.99
N LYS A 73 0.59 15.02 1.08
CA LYS A 73 1.54 16.06 1.48
C LYS A 73 1.59 16.22 3.00
N ALA A 74 2.75 16.58 3.54
CA ALA A 74 2.88 16.96 4.93
C ALA A 74 1.85 18.05 5.28
N GLY A 75 1.14 17.88 6.39
CA GLY A 75 0.07 18.75 6.82
C GLY A 75 -1.33 18.38 6.35
N ASP A 76 -1.47 17.48 5.38
CA ASP A 76 -2.77 16.96 4.97
C ASP A 76 -3.42 16.14 6.08
N ASN A 77 -4.74 16.23 6.19
CA ASN A 77 -5.52 15.50 7.20
C ASN A 77 -5.75 14.06 6.77
N TYR A 78 -5.75 13.16 7.75
CA TYR A 78 -6.17 11.78 7.57
C TYR A 78 -6.82 11.24 8.84
N VAL A 79 -7.54 10.14 8.72
CA VAL A 79 -8.09 9.39 9.86
C VAL A 79 -7.25 8.13 10.01
N ASN A 80 -6.63 7.93 11.19
CA ASN A 80 -5.81 6.76 11.44
C ASN A 80 -6.67 5.50 11.65
N MET A 81 -6.02 4.34 11.81
CA MET A 81 -6.75 3.08 11.95
C MET A 81 -7.57 2.97 13.23
N HIS A 82 -7.39 3.86 14.19
CA HIS A 82 -8.20 3.95 15.41
C HIS A 82 -9.37 4.93 15.29
N GLY A 83 -9.55 5.58 14.13
CA GLY A 83 -10.62 6.54 13.89
C GLY A 83 -10.30 7.96 14.32
N ASP A 84 -9.08 8.24 14.77
CA ASP A 84 -8.66 9.57 15.23
C ASP A 84 -8.22 10.44 14.05
N ALA A 85 -8.61 11.71 14.05
CA ALA A 85 -8.13 12.70 13.09
C ALA A 85 -6.66 13.03 13.37
N ASN A 86 -5.84 13.07 12.32
CA ASN A 86 -4.42 13.33 12.42
C ASN A 86 -3.92 14.05 11.16
N LYS A 87 -2.65 14.45 11.16
CA LYS A 87 -2.00 15.09 10.00
C LYS A 87 -0.74 14.34 9.63
N PHE A 88 -0.48 14.23 8.32
CA PHE A 88 0.79 13.70 7.82
C PHE A 88 1.94 14.61 8.26
N THR A 89 2.98 14.03 8.82
CA THR A 89 4.20 14.76 9.22
C THR A 89 5.21 14.86 8.08
N HIS A 90 5.09 13.99 7.07
CA HIS A 90 5.95 13.93 5.89
C HIS A 90 5.11 13.66 4.65
N ASP A 91 5.64 13.99 3.48
CA ASP A 91 5.07 13.54 2.22
C ASP A 91 5.15 12.01 2.17
N CYS A 92 4.08 11.35 1.78
CA CYS A 92 4.04 9.91 1.64
C CYS A 92 3.15 9.46 0.48
N ILE A 93 3.37 8.24 0.02
CA ILE A 93 2.56 7.62 -1.02
C ILE A 93 1.69 6.54 -0.41
N GLU A 94 0.41 6.60 -0.68
CA GLU A 94 -0.54 5.51 -0.43
C GLU A 94 -0.85 4.81 -1.73
N VAL A 95 -0.78 3.48 -1.74
CA VAL A 95 -1.28 2.68 -2.87
C VAL A 95 -2.55 1.99 -2.42
N ARG A 96 -3.65 2.32 -3.09
CA ARG A 96 -4.97 1.78 -2.78
C ARG A 96 -5.33 0.72 -3.81
N ILE A 97 -5.71 -0.47 -3.35
CA ILE A 97 -6.27 -1.50 -4.21
C ILE A 97 -7.77 -1.29 -4.30
N ASN A 98 -8.25 -0.88 -5.46
CA ASN A 98 -9.67 -0.62 -5.69
C ASN A 98 -10.41 -1.90 -6.03
N LYS A 99 -9.75 -2.82 -6.74
CA LYS A 99 -10.39 -3.99 -7.30
C LYS A 99 -9.36 -5.07 -7.64
N VAL A 100 -9.69 -6.31 -7.39
CA VAL A 100 -8.97 -7.49 -7.89
C VAL A 100 -9.77 -8.06 -9.07
N ILE A 101 -9.12 -8.12 -10.21
CA ILE A 101 -9.76 -8.56 -11.46
C ILE A 101 -9.53 -10.05 -11.69
#